data_d1b3aefb4c803d4f902750c1f427df1a
#
_entry.id   d1b3aefb4c803d4f902750c1f427df1a
#
_cell.length_a   1.000
_cell.length_b   1.000
_cell.length_c   1.000
_cell.angle_alpha   90.00
_cell.angle_beta   90.00
_cell.angle_gamma   90.00
#
_symmetry.space_group_name_H-M   'P 1'
#
loop_
_entity.id
_entity.type
_entity.pdbx_description
1 polymer ?
#
loop_
_entity_poly.entity_id
_entity_poly.type
_entity_poly.pdbx_seq_one_letter_code
_entity_poly.pdbx_strand_id
1 'polypeptide(L)'
;MGCGGSAGSGSAASGDAAEVYFLQFKPEVDKEWKEIAKAYKKEKGVEVKIVTAASNTYEEKLKSEMSKSSAPTLFQVNGPTGLKNWKDYCADLSDTKLRGELIDDSLALQSDGKDLGIDWVQESYGIIYNKELLEKAGYKAEDINSFDKLKACADDIQARKDELGVDGAFTSAGMDDSSSWRYTTHLANLPLYYEFEKEHNQEDDEIKGEYLDNFKQIFDLYITDSTCDPSQLASKTGDDATNEFATGKAVFYQNGSWAYADLTKAGMTDDQLGMLPIYIGVDGEENQGLCSGGENYWCVSSQASEDAQKATEDFMYWCVTSDTATSIIADKMGLTAPFKSAKETTNVFSQQAVAMAKDGKKTVAWDFVYIPSEEWKKNLKQALIAYAADNTKWDGVKNAFVDGWKTEKAASE
;
A
#
# COMPACT_ATOMS: atom_id res chain seq x y z
N MET A 1 -33.41 -63.45 36.02
CA MET A 1 -33.88 -62.14 36.47
C MET A 1 -32.65 -61.25 36.60
N GLY A 2 -32.43 -60.36 35.68
CA GLY A 2 -31.34 -59.43 35.69
C GLY A 2 -31.67 -58.29 34.77
N CYS A 3 -32.00 -57.13 35.32
CA CYS A 3 -32.28 -55.91 34.60
C CYS A 3 -30.97 -55.27 34.14
N GLY A 4 -30.79 -55.13 32.83
CA GLY A 4 -29.75 -54.33 32.27
C GLY A 4 -30.08 -52.87 32.27
N GLY A 5 -29.23 -52.06 32.89
CA GLY A 5 -29.28 -50.61 32.80
C GLY A 5 -28.45 -50.18 31.59
N SER A 6 -29.12 -49.54 30.62
CA SER A 6 -28.48 -48.92 29.47
C SER A 6 -27.94 -47.52 29.88
N ALA A 7 -26.65 -47.39 30.01
CA ALA A 7 -26.00 -46.08 30.15
C ALA A 7 -25.93 -45.41 28.78
N GLY A 8 -26.70 -44.38 28.57
CA GLY A 8 -26.60 -43.52 27.41
C GLY A 8 -25.30 -42.73 27.47
N SER A 9 -24.35 -43.07 26.59
CA SER A 9 -23.20 -42.20 26.31
C SER A 9 -23.68 -40.99 25.55
N GLY A 10 -23.80 -39.88 26.25
CA GLY A 10 -23.90 -38.57 25.61
C GLY A 10 -22.61 -38.29 24.85
N SER A 11 -22.69 -38.38 23.54
CA SER A 11 -21.68 -37.85 22.65
C SER A 11 -21.66 -36.34 22.86
N ALA A 12 -20.66 -35.84 23.57
CA ALA A 12 -20.35 -34.42 23.53
C ALA A 12 -19.91 -34.11 22.07
N ALA A 13 -20.74 -33.44 21.36
CA ALA A 13 -20.31 -32.80 20.11
C ALA A 13 -19.13 -31.92 20.46
N SER A 14 -17.94 -32.31 20.06
CA SER A 14 -16.81 -31.40 19.95
C SER A 14 -17.20 -30.38 18.90
N GLY A 15 -17.77 -29.26 19.31
CA GLY A 15 -17.91 -28.12 18.45
C GLY A 15 -16.49 -27.74 18.02
N ASP A 16 -16.20 -27.91 16.73
CA ASP A 16 -14.98 -27.36 16.16
C ASP A 16 -14.98 -25.88 16.52
N ALA A 17 -13.95 -25.46 17.29
CA ALA A 17 -13.78 -24.06 17.65
C ALA A 17 -13.68 -23.27 16.31
N ALA A 18 -14.52 -22.25 16.17
CA ALA A 18 -14.56 -21.44 14.95
C ALA A 18 -13.13 -20.96 14.61
N GLU A 19 -12.62 -21.38 13.47
CA GLU A 19 -11.28 -21.03 13.01
C GLU A 19 -11.31 -19.69 12.31
N VAL A 20 -10.41 -18.78 12.70
CA VAL A 20 -10.17 -17.53 11.97
C VAL A 20 -9.04 -17.77 10.98
N TYR A 21 -9.30 -17.55 9.69
CA TYR A 21 -8.30 -17.65 8.66
C TYR A 21 -8.13 -16.28 8.00
N PHE A 22 -7.00 -15.62 8.24
CA PHE A 22 -6.65 -14.34 7.66
C PHE A 22 -5.68 -14.50 6.48
N LEU A 23 -6.14 -14.19 5.28
CA LEU A 23 -5.29 -14.02 4.11
C LEU A 23 -4.86 -12.54 4.05
N GLN A 24 -3.60 -12.27 4.43
CA GLN A 24 -3.09 -10.93 4.60
C GLN A 24 -2.20 -10.49 3.42
N PHE A 25 -2.26 -9.20 3.12
CA PHE A 25 -1.69 -8.55 1.94
C PHE A 25 -0.21 -8.16 2.10
N LYS A 26 0.24 -7.79 3.31
CA LYS A 26 1.52 -7.12 3.56
C LYS A 26 2.62 -8.10 3.99
N PRO A 27 3.53 -8.54 3.08
CA PRO A 27 4.59 -9.48 3.44
C PRO A 27 5.59 -8.92 4.46
N GLU A 28 5.81 -7.60 4.48
CA GLU A 28 6.73 -6.92 5.39
C GLU A 28 6.35 -7.05 6.87
N VAL A 29 5.08 -7.33 7.18
CA VAL A 29 4.56 -7.48 8.56
C VAL A 29 4.03 -8.89 8.88
N ASP A 30 4.42 -9.89 8.10
CA ASP A 30 4.03 -11.29 8.30
C ASP A 30 4.35 -11.82 9.70
N LYS A 31 5.54 -11.51 10.19
CA LYS A 31 6.00 -11.92 11.51
C LYS A 31 5.15 -11.32 12.62
N GLU A 32 4.82 -10.08 12.51
CA GLU A 32 4.03 -9.32 13.48
C GLU A 32 2.59 -9.82 13.51
N TRP A 33 1.98 -10.13 12.36
CA TRP A 33 0.66 -10.78 12.31
C TRP A 33 0.66 -12.16 12.97
N LYS A 34 1.70 -12.95 12.79
CA LYS A 34 1.85 -14.25 13.50
C LYS A 34 2.04 -14.06 15.00
N GLU A 35 2.69 -12.99 15.44
CA GLU A 35 2.79 -12.63 16.87
C GLU A 35 1.43 -12.24 17.44
N ILE A 36 0.64 -11.42 16.72
CA ILE A 36 -0.74 -11.06 17.07
C ILE A 36 -1.61 -12.32 17.20
N ALA A 37 -1.57 -13.22 16.22
CA ALA A 37 -2.33 -14.47 16.24
C ALA A 37 -1.99 -15.33 17.46
N LYS A 38 -0.71 -15.41 17.81
CA LYS A 38 -0.24 -16.15 19.00
C LYS A 38 -0.73 -15.50 20.31
N ALA A 39 -0.72 -14.19 20.39
CA ALA A 39 -1.21 -13.44 21.55
C ALA A 39 -2.72 -13.61 21.71
N TYR A 40 -3.48 -13.52 20.62
CA TYR A 40 -4.92 -13.75 20.62
C TYR A 40 -5.29 -15.16 21.07
N LYS A 41 -4.61 -16.18 20.54
CA LYS A 41 -4.78 -17.57 20.98
C LYS A 41 -4.53 -17.74 22.48
N LYS A 42 -3.46 -17.11 22.99
CA LYS A 42 -3.14 -17.16 24.43
C LYS A 42 -4.22 -16.52 25.30
N GLU A 43 -4.80 -15.40 24.85
CA GLU A 43 -5.77 -14.61 25.62
C GLU A 43 -7.20 -15.15 25.46
N LYS A 44 -7.60 -15.50 24.24
CA LYS A 44 -8.99 -15.85 23.90
C LYS A 44 -9.19 -17.35 23.63
N GLY A 45 -8.11 -18.14 23.48
CA GLY A 45 -8.22 -19.58 23.20
C GLY A 45 -8.58 -19.91 21.74
N VAL A 46 -8.68 -18.90 20.85
CA VAL A 46 -9.07 -19.07 19.45
C VAL A 46 -7.83 -19.13 18.57
N GLU A 47 -7.76 -20.12 17.68
CA GLU A 47 -6.70 -20.24 16.67
C GLU A 47 -6.94 -19.25 15.54
N VAL A 48 -5.88 -18.55 15.15
CA VAL A 48 -5.89 -17.67 13.97
C VAL A 48 -4.80 -18.14 13.01
N LYS A 49 -5.24 -18.59 11.84
CA LYS A 49 -4.34 -18.96 10.74
C LYS A 49 -3.99 -17.71 9.93
N ILE A 50 -2.71 -17.37 9.87
CA ILE A 50 -2.21 -16.28 9.03
C ILE A 50 -1.56 -16.86 7.79
N VAL A 51 -2.01 -16.45 6.62
CA VAL A 51 -1.38 -16.73 5.32
C VAL A 51 -1.10 -15.39 4.64
N THR A 52 0.15 -15.17 4.30
CA THR A 52 0.59 -13.94 3.65
C THR A 52 0.84 -14.18 2.17
N ALA A 53 0.30 -13.32 1.31
CA ALA A 53 0.60 -13.32 -0.10
C ALA A 53 1.98 -12.68 -0.36
N ALA A 54 2.70 -13.16 -1.37
CA ALA A 54 3.90 -12.49 -1.83
C ALA A 54 3.54 -11.15 -2.50
N SER A 55 4.47 -10.21 -2.52
CA SER A 55 4.31 -8.91 -3.18
C SER A 55 3.73 -9.08 -4.59
N ASN A 56 2.74 -8.26 -4.90
CA ASN A 56 2.06 -8.21 -6.21
C ASN A 56 1.36 -9.50 -6.67
N THR A 57 1.04 -10.41 -5.73
CA THR A 57 0.35 -11.68 -6.06
C THR A 57 -0.96 -11.86 -5.28
N TYR A 58 -1.40 -10.86 -4.53
CA TYR A 58 -2.51 -11.02 -3.59
C TYR A 58 -3.82 -11.40 -4.28
N GLU A 59 -4.19 -10.74 -5.36
CA GLU A 59 -5.46 -10.98 -6.06
C GLU A 59 -5.54 -12.42 -6.63
N GLU A 60 -4.46 -12.91 -7.22
CA GLU A 60 -4.38 -14.31 -7.71
C GLU A 60 -4.46 -15.30 -6.54
N LYS A 61 -3.78 -14.99 -5.45
CA LYS A 61 -3.81 -15.80 -4.23
C LYS A 61 -5.21 -15.83 -3.63
N LEU A 62 -5.89 -14.68 -3.54
CA LEU A 62 -7.25 -14.58 -3.03
C LEU A 62 -8.22 -15.43 -3.86
N LYS A 63 -8.18 -15.33 -5.18
CA LYS A 63 -9.00 -16.18 -6.09
C LYS A 63 -8.76 -17.67 -5.84
N SER A 64 -7.50 -18.07 -5.70
CA SER A 64 -7.13 -19.46 -5.42
C SER A 64 -7.62 -19.93 -4.06
N GLU A 65 -7.46 -19.13 -3.01
CA GLU A 65 -7.85 -19.51 -1.65
C GLU A 65 -9.37 -19.52 -1.46
N MET A 66 -10.11 -18.57 -2.06
CA MET A 66 -11.58 -18.50 -1.98
C MET A 66 -12.28 -19.67 -2.68
N SER A 67 -11.61 -20.36 -3.61
CA SER A 67 -12.16 -21.54 -4.27
C SER A 67 -12.05 -22.83 -3.45
N LYS A 68 -11.37 -22.80 -2.29
CA LYS A 68 -11.14 -23.98 -1.44
C LYS A 68 -12.27 -24.19 -0.44
N SER A 69 -12.41 -25.42 0.04
CA SER A 69 -13.36 -25.76 1.11
C SER A 69 -13.06 -25.07 2.45
N SER A 70 -11.78 -24.75 2.71
CA SER A 70 -11.33 -23.94 3.85
C SER A 70 -10.82 -22.58 3.35
N ALA A 71 -11.75 -21.74 2.90
CA ALA A 71 -11.46 -20.41 2.40
C ALA A 71 -11.15 -19.42 3.54
N PRO A 72 -10.47 -18.30 3.26
CA PRO A 72 -10.28 -17.23 4.23
C PRO A 72 -11.59 -16.71 4.81
N THR A 73 -11.64 -16.52 6.12
CA THR A 73 -12.77 -15.86 6.80
C THR A 73 -12.54 -14.35 6.91
N LEU A 74 -11.28 -13.93 6.95
CA LEU A 74 -10.82 -12.54 6.86
C LEU A 74 -9.91 -12.40 5.64
N PHE A 75 -10.24 -11.47 4.77
CA PHE A 75 -9.45 -11.14 3.58
C PHE A 75 -9.44 -9.63 3.34
N GLN A 76 -8.72 -9.17 2.33
CA GLN A 76 -8.57 -7.75 2.02
C GLN A 76 -8.95 -7.47 0.58
N VAL A 77 -9.53 -6.30 0.34
CA VAL A 77 -9.81 -5.78 -1.01
C VAL A 77 -9.13 -4.43 -1.18
N ASN A 78 -8.70 -4.13 -2.40
CA ASN A 78 -8.03 -2.88 -2.72
C ASN A 78 -9.05 -1.83 -3.18
N GLY A 79 -9.59 -1.09 -2.21
CA GLY A 79 -10.47 0.02 -2.46
C GLY A 79 -11.77 -0.33 -3.20
N PRO A 80 -12.41 0.67 -3.84
CA PRO A 80 -13.69 0.49 -4.54
C PRO A 80 -13.63 -0.51 -5.69
N THR A 81 -12.56 -0.51 -6.49
CA THR A 81 -12.39 -1.48 -7.60
C THR A 81 -12.28 -2.91 -7.07
N GLY A 82 -11.50 -3.12 -6.00
CA GLY A 82 -11.41 -4.42 -5.35
C GLY A 82 -12.74 -4.86 -4.77
N LEU A 83 -13.49 -3.96 -4.13
CA LEU A 83 -14.82 -4.27 -3.61
C LEU A 83 -15.79 -4.68 -4.74
N LYS A 84 -15.79 -3.99 -5.87
CA LYS A 84 -16.63 -4.34 -7.03
C LYS A 84 -16.46 -5.81 -7.43
N ASN A 85 -15.23 -6.31 -7.38
CA ASN A 85 -14.91 -7.70 -7.73
C ASN A 85 -15.32 -8.72 -6.67
N TRP A 86 -15.36 -8.32 -5.41
CA TRP A 86 -15.50 -9.22 -4.26
C TRP A 86 -16.74 -8.98 -3.39
N LYS A 87 -17.59 -7.99 -3.69
CA LYS A 87 -18.73 -7.61 -2.85
C LYS A 87 -19.66 -8.76 -2.47
N ASP A 88 -19.88 -9.72 -3.38
CA ASP A 88 -20.76 -10.86 -3.14
C ASP A 88 -20.17 -11.88 -2.13
N TYR A 89 -18.89 -11.74 -1.83
CA TYR A 89 -18.17 -12.52 -0.82
C TYR A 89 -18.03 -11.79 0.52
N CYS A 90 -18.47 -10.54 0.61
CA CYS A 90 -18.34 -9.72 1.81
C CYS A 90 -19.58 -9.75 2.67
N ALA A 91 -19.40 -9.98 3.96
CA ALA A 91 -20.46 -9.83 4.97
C ALA A 91 -20.70 -8.35 5.27
N ASP A 92 -21.91 -8.01 5.72
CA ASP A 92 -22.26 -6.68 6.16
C ASP A 92 -21.67 -6.39 7.55
N LEU A 93 -20.81 -5.38 7.63
CA LEU A 93 -20.11 -4.98 8.85
C LEU A 93 -20.70 -3.72 9.51
N SER A 94 -21.80 -3.19 8.98
CA SER A 94 -22.40 -1.91 9.41
C SER A 94 -22.67 -1.82 10.91
N ASP A 95 -23.14 -2.91 11.52
CA ASP A 95 -23.51 -2.97 12.93
C ASP A 95 -22.44 -3.61 13.83
N THR A 96 -21.23 -3.84 13.30
CA THR A 96 -20.15 -4.46 14.08
C THR A 96 -19.51 -3.47 15.07
N LYS A 97 -18.96 -4.00 16.17
CA LYS A 97 -18.17 -3.21 17.11
C LYS A 97 -16.96 -2.57 16.46
N LEU A 98 -16.34 -3.28 15.51
CA LEU A 98 -15.19 -2.79 14.74
C LEU A 98 -15.57 -1.52 13.97
N ARG A 99 -16.73 -1.51 13.28
CA ARG A 99 -17.21 -0.34 12.54
C ARG A 99 -17.36 0.88 13.46
N GLY A 100 -17.83 0.66 14.69
CA GLY A 100 -17.97 1.69 15.71
C GLY A 100 -16.67 2.30 16.21
N GLU A 101 -15.54 1.64 15.99
CA GLU A 101 -14.19 2.13 16.36
C GLU A 101 -13.54 3.03 15.30
N LEU A 102 -14.03 3.05 14.06
CA LEU A 102 -13.49 3.95 13.03
C LEU A 102 -13.56 5.42 13.46
N ILE A 103 -12.50 6.17 13.14
CA ILE A 103 -12.41 7.62 13.43
C ILE A 103 -13.22 8.46 12.45
N ASP A 104 -13.52 7.92 11.26
CA ASP A 104 -14.27 8.58 10.20
C ASP A 104 -15.09 7.55 9.40
N ASP A 105 -16.33 7.89 9.07
CA ASP A 105 -17.25 7.00 8.37
C ASP A 105 -16.82 6.72 6.91
N SER A 106 -16.08 7.64 6.27
CA SER A 106 -15.56 7.48 4.92
C SER A 106 -14.51 6.35 4.77
N LEU A 107 -14.03 5.82 5.91
CA LEU A 107 -13.06 4.71 5.96
C LEU A 107 -13.73 3.33 5.87
N ALA A 108 -15.03 3.28 5.62
CA ALA A 108 -15.77 2.08 5.29
C ALA A 108 -16.11 2.05 3.79
N LEU A 109 -15.81 0.93 3.13
CA LEU A 109 -16.26 0.70 1.75
C LEU A 109 -17.71 0.29 1.74
N GLN A 110 -18.53 1.04 1.02
CA GLN A 110 -19.98 0.85 0.98
C GLN A 110 -20.44 0.31 -0.38
N SER A 111 -21.41 -0.59 -0.35
CA SER A 111 -22.19 -1.00 -1.49
C SER A 111 -23.62 -1.33 -1.05
N ASP A 112 -24.62 -0.85 -1.79
CA ASP A 112 -26.04 -1.11 -1.55
C ASP A 112 -26.50 -0.78 -0.11
N GLY A 113 -25.92 0.27 0.48
CA GLY A 113 -26.24 0.73 1.85
C GLY A 113 -25.63 -0.11 2.97
N LYS A 114 -24.68 -0.96 2.67
CA LYS A 114 -23.94 -1.81 3.60
C LYS A 114 -22.46 -1.43 3.64
N ASP A 115 -21.83 -1.53 4.80
CA ASP A 115 -20.40 -1.42 4.97
C ASP A 115 -19.77 -2.81 4.77
N LEU A 116 -19.12 -3.04 3.64
CA LEU A 116 -18.59 -4.34 3.24
C LEU A 116 -17.09 -4.48 3.46
N GLY A 117 -16.40 -3.37 3.66
CA GLY A 117 -14.95 -3.36 3.94
C GLY A 117 -14.60 -2.25 4.93
N ILE A 118 -13.65 -2.51 5.81
CA ILE A 118 -13.18 -1.56 6.83
C ILE A 118 -11.71 -1.27 6.57
N ASP A 119 -11.37 0.00 6.36
CA ASP A 119 -9.97 0.43 6.28
C ASP A 119 -9.27 0.18 7.62
N TRP A 120 -8.18 -0.56 7.60
CA TRP A 120 -7.48 -0.93 8.82
C TRP A 120 -6.14 -0.23 8.97
N VAL A 121 -5.62 0.39 7.92
CA VAL A 121 -4.31 1.03 7.91
C VAL A 121 -4.29 2.23 6.98
N GLN A 122 -3.81 3.36 7.51
CA GLN A 122 -3.49 4.55 6.73
C GLN A 122 -1.98 4.65 6.56
N GLU A 123 -1.56 4.85 5.33
CA GLU A 123 -0.15 4.91 4.96
C GLU A 123 0.13 6.14 4.09
N SER A 124 1.40 6.45 3.97
CA SER A 124 1.85 7.57 3.15
C SER A 124 3.05 7.18 2.30
N TYR A 125 3.16 7.75 1.12
CA TYR A 125 4.35 7.60 0.29
C TYR A 125 4.77 8.92 -0.32
N GLY A 126 6.02 8.93 -0.73
CA GLY A 126 6.68 10.07 -1.32
C GLY A 126 8.06 9.69 -1.85
N ILE A 127 9.00 10.60 -1.72
CA ILE A 127 10.42 10.37 -2.00
C ILE A 127 11.15 10.30 -0.65
N ILE A 128 11.49 9.09 -0.22
CA ILE A 128 12.35 8.91 0.95
C ILE A 128 13.74 9.46 0.61
N TYR A 129 14.35 10.19 1.54
CA TYR A 129 15.70 10.72 1.35
C TYR A 129 16.60 10.44 2.55
N ASN A 130 17.88 10.26 2.27
CA ASN A 130 18.91 10.14 3.28
C ASN A 130 19.35 11.55 3.68
N LYS A 131 19.04 11.97 4.93
CA LYS A 131 19.33 13.32 5.44
C LYS A 131 20.81 13.66 5.41
N GLU A 132 21.67 12.72 5.81
CA GLU A 132 23.12 12.93 5.86
C GLU A 132 23.70 13.14 4.45
N LEU A 133 23.27 12.34 3.47
CA LEU A 133 23.73 12.47 2.08
C LEU A 133 23.19 13.72 1.42
N LEU A 134 21.95 14.10 1.70
CA LEU A 134 21.35 15.34 1.19
C LEU A 134 22.08 16.58 1.73
N GLU A 135 22.37 16.60 3.05
CA GLU A 135 23.14 17.68 3.67
C GLU A 135 24.58 17.71 3.14
N LYS A 136 25.23 16.55 2.98
CA LYS A 136 26.55 16.45 2.37
C LYS A 136 26.59 17.01 0.94
N ALA A 137 25.51 16.84 0.19
CA ALA A 137 25.36 17.43 -1.14
C ALA A 137 25.11 18.95 -1.11
N GLY A 138 24.84 19.54 0.06
CA GLY A 138 24.63 20.97 0.26
C GLY A 138 23.15 21.40 0.16
N TYR A 139 22.21 20.49 0.25
CA TYR A 139 20.78 20.76 0.13
C TYR A 139 20.05 20.58 1.46
N LYS A 140 18.94 21.27 1.60
CA LYS A 140 18.00 21.13 2.71
C LYS A 140 16.64 20.67 2.15
N ALA A 141 16.00 19.74 2.85
CA ALA A 141 14.71 19.20 2.41
C ALA A 141 13.61 20.26 2.31
N GLU A 142 13.59 21.23 3.23
CA GLU A 142 12.62 22.33 3.23
C GLU A 142 12.72 23.26 2.00
N ASP A 143 13.87 23.27 1.32
CA ASP A 143 14.06 24.07 0.11
C ASP A 143 13.55 23.35 -1.16
N ILE A 144 13.32 22.02 -1.07
CA ILE A 144 12.83 21.19 -2.18
C ILE A 144 11.29 21.13 -2.11
N ASN A 145 10.63 22.10 -2.72
CA ASN A 145 9.16 22.24 -2.66
C ASN A 145 8.51 22.40 -4.05
N SER A 146 9.20 21.99 -5.10
CA SER A 146 8.69 21.94 -6.47
C SER A 146 9.49 20.93 -7.31
N PHE A 147 8.94 20.53 -8.45
CA PHE A 147 9.64 19.68 -9.40
C PHE A 147 10.95 20.30 -9.89
N ASP A 148 10.96 21.58 -10.21
CA ASP A 148 12.17 22.27 -10.69
C ASP A 148 13.30 22.23 -9.66
N LYS A 149 12.98 22.40 -8.38
CA LYS A 149 13.97 22.34 -7.30
C LYS A 149 14.42 20.91 -7.03
N LEU A 150 13.48 19.93 -7.08
CA LEU A 150 13.82 18.52 -6.98
C LEU A 150 14.76 18.11 -8.12
N LYS A 151 14.42 18.50 -9.36
CA LYS A 151 15.23 18.21 -10.54
C LYS A 151 16.62 18.84 -10.45
N ALA A 152 16.72 20.11 -10.09
CA ALA A 152 17.99 20.79 -9.93
C ALA A 152 18.87 20.11 -8.88
N CYS A 153 18.31 19.69 -7.76
CA CYS A 153 19.01 18.94 -6.71
C CYS A 153 19.47 17.56 -7.21
N ALA A 154 18.60 16.82 -7.87
CA ALA A 154 18.93 15.48 -8.38
C ALA A 154 20.00 15.52 -9.49
N ASP A 155 19.85 16.42 -10.47
CA ASP A 155 20.84 16.63 -11.54
C ASP A 155 22.23 16.96 -10.96
N ASP A 156 22.30 17.83 -9.95
CA ASP A 156 23.57 18.19 -9.31
C ASP A 156 24.19 17.01 -8.55
N ILE A 157 23.39 16.26 -7.79
CA ILE A 157 23.85 15.05 -7.11
C ILE A 157 24.35 14.02 -8.11
N GLN A 158 23.61 13.79 -9.20
CA GLN A 158 24.00 12.85 -10.26
C GLN A 158 25.32 13.25 -10.93
N ALA A 159 25.50 14.54 -11.19
CA ALA A 159 26.73 15.07 -11.78
C ALA A 159 27.96 14.93 -10.84
N ARG A 160 27.73 15.00 -9.51
CA ARG A 160 28.79 14.92 -8.49
C ARG A 160 28.80 13.57 -7.75
N LYS A 161 28.19 12.53 -8.29
CA LYS A 161 28.02 11.25 -7.59
C LYS A 161 29.32 10.64 -7.09
N ASP A 162 30.41 10.73 -7.87
CA ASP A 162 31.72 10.23 -7.49
C ASP A 162 32.31 11.01 -6.30
N GLU A 163 32.16 12.35 -6.28
CA GLU A 163 32.55 13.21 -5.16
C GLU A 163 31.76 12.89 -3.90
N LEU A 164 30.46 12.66 -4.05
CA LEU A 164 29.54 12.37 -2.94
C LEU A 164 29.66 10.92 -2.45
N GLY A 165 30.24 10.03 -3.24
CA GLY A 165 30.39 8.61 -2.94
C GLY A 165 29.08 7.82 -3.09
N VAL A 166 28.18 8.27 -3.98
CA VAL A 166 26.94 7.60 -4.34
C VAL A 166 27.03 7.04 -5.76
N ASP A 167 26.15 6.12 -6.12
CA ASP A 167 26.05 5.55 -7.46
C ASP A 167 25.04 6.33 -8.34
N GLY A 168 24.11 7.06 -7.71
CA GLY A 168 23.11 7.90 -8.36
C GLY A 168 22.34 8.77 -7.37
N ALA A 169 21.59 9.74 -7.88
CA ALA A 169 20.70 10.54 -7.05
C ALA A 169 19.54 9.68 -6.54
N PHE A 170 18.85 8.96 -7.43
CA PHE A 170 17.78 8.02 -7.10
C PHE A 170 18.28 6.57 -7.10
N THR A 171 17.64 5.74 -6.31
CA THR A 171 17.74 4.28 -6.42
C THR A 171 17.31 3.83 -7.80
N SER A 172 17.72 2.61 -8.21
CA SER A 172 17.14 1.98 -9.38
C SER A 172 15.62 1.89 -9.24
N ALA A 173 14.96 2.16 -10.34
CA ALA A 173 13.51 2.00 -10.40
C ALA A 173 13.20 0.52 -10.61
N GLY A 174 12.96 -0.23 -9.58
CA GLY A 174 12.59 -1.63 -9.70
C GLY A 174 11.32 -1.76 -10.56
N MET A 175 11.46 -2.32 -11.76
CA MET A 175 10.37 -2.53 -12.72
C MET A 175 10.11 -4.02 -12.98
N ASP A 176 10.65 -4.89 -12.15
CA ASP A 176 10.31 -6.30 -12.14
C ASP A 176 8.86 -6.53 -11.63
N ASP A 177 8.38 -7.75 -11.68
CA ASP A 177 6.99 -8.06 -11.29
C ASP A 177 6.70 -7.80 -9.80
N SER A 178 7.72 -7.83 -8.94
CA SER A 178 7.54 -7.61 -7.50
C SER A 178 7.47 -6.14 -7.09
N SER A 179 7.90 -5.20 -7.92
CA SER A 179 8.12 -3.79 -7.52
C SER A 179 7.59 -2.73 -8.49
N SER A 180 7.11 -3.11 -9.67
CA SER A 180 6.59 -2.18 -10.69
C SER A 180 5.42 -1.33 -10.22
N TRP A 181 4.69 -1.75 -9.17
CA TRP A 181 3.59 -1.02 -8.56
C TRP A 181 3.99 0.40 -8.13
N ARG A 182 5.25 0.65 -7.78
CA ARG A 182 5.73 2.00 -7.46
C ARG A 182 5.52 3.00 -8.60
N TYR A 183 5.54 2.53 -9.84
CA TYR A 183 5.36 3.36 -11.06
C TYR A 183 3.96 3.26 -11.62
N THR A 184 3.41 2.05 -11.72
CA THR A 184 2.11 1.79 -12.34
C THR A 184 0.93 2.07 -11.42
N THR A 185 1.18 2.24 -10.14
CA THR A 185 0.18 2.57 -9.12
C THR A 185 0.54 3.90 -8.46
N HIS A 186 1.64 3.97 -7.71
CA HIS A 186 1.95 5.12 -6.88
C HIS A 186 2.39 6.34 -7.68
N LEU A 187 3.28 6.21 -8.66
CA LEU A 187 3.65 7.36 -9.49
C LEU A 187 2.52 7.73 -10.45
N ALA A 188 1.83 6.75 -11.04
CA ALA A 188 0.66 6.97 -11.90
C ALA A 188 -0.50 7.66 -11.15
N ASN A 189 -0.56 7.53 -9.83
CA ASN A 189 -1.54 8.23 -8.99
C ASN A 189 -1.47 9.76 -9.15
N LEU A 190 -0.29 10.33 -9.33
CA LEU A 190 -0.14 11.80 -9.38
C LEU A 190 -0.91 12.41 -10.57
N PRO A 191 -0.68 11.98 -11.83
CA PRO A 191 -1.46 12.49 -12.96
C PRO A 191 -2.95 12.18 -12.85
N LEU A 192 -3.35 11.01 -12.28
CA LEU A 192 -4.75 10.67 -12.03
C LEU A 192 -5.37 11.62 -11.01
N TYR A 193 -4.72 11.81 -9.85
CA TYR A 193 -5.20 12.69 -8.80
C TYR A 193 -5.47 14.12 -9.30
N TYR A 194 -4.53 14.74 -10.00
CA TYR A 194 -4.72 16.09 -10.50
C TYR A 194 -5.80 16.20 -11.57
N GLU A 195 -5.95 15.16 -12.41
CA GLU A 195 -7.05 15.12 -13.37
C GLU A 195 -8.40 14.96 -12.66
N PHE A 196 -8.51 14.05 -11.69
CA PHE A 196 -9.75 13.81 -10.95
C PHE A 196 -10.18 15.01 -10.09
N GLU A 197 -9.23 15.70 -9.46
CA GLU A 197 -9.52 16.95 -8.74
C GLU A 197 -10.11 18.02 -9.64
N LYS A 198 -9.71 18.07 -10.91
CA LYS A 198 -10.16 19.05 -11.89
C LYS A 198 -11.43 18.62 -12.61
N GLU A 199 -11.49 17.39 -13.07
CA GLU A 199 -12.52 16.89 -14.00
C GLU A 199 -13.62 16.08 -13.31
N HIS A 200 -13.38 15.58 -12.09
CA HIS A 200 -14.30 14.72 -11.32
C HIS A 200 -14.73 13.45 -12.09
N ASN A 201 -13.78 12.86 -12.84
CA ASN A 201 -14.02 11.73 -13.75
C ASN A 201 -13.44 10.39 -13.28
N GLN A 202 -13.17 10.22 -11.99
CA GLN A 202 -12.56 9.00 -11.43
C GLN A 202 -13.38 7.73 -11.64
N GLU A 203 -14.70 7.86 -11.79
CA GLU A 203 -15.59 6.73 -12.05
C GLU A 203 -15.99 6.60 -13.53
N ASP A 204 -15.57 7.54 -14.37
CA ASP A 204 -15.88 7.54 -15.78
C ASP A 204 -15.14 6.42 -16.53
N ASP A 205 -15.71 6.04 -17.66
CA ASP A 205 -15.12 5.03 -18.54
C ASP A 205 -13.87 5.54 -19.28
N GLU A 206 -13.69 6.83 -19.32
CA GLU A 206 -12.60 7.51 -20.04
C GLU A 206 -11.90 8.54 -19.15
N ILE A 207 -10.59 8.62 -19.28
CA ILE A 207 -9.75 9.68 -18.73
C ILE A 207 -9.08 10.45 -19.87
N LYS A 208 -8.67 11.68 -19.63
CA LYS A 208 -8.08 12.56 -20.67
C LYS A 208 -6.56 12.47 -20.76
N GLY A 209 -5.89 12.11 -19.66
CA GLY A 209 -4.43 12.07 -19.58
C GLY A 209 -3.81 13.48 -19.59
N GLU A 210 -4.48 14.46 -19.00
CA GLU A 210 -4.05 15.87 -19.04
C GLU A 210 -2.66 16.11 -18.42
N TYR A 211 -2.28 15.29 -17.43
CA TYR A 211 -1.01 15.42 -16.69
C TYR A 211 0.04 14.41 -17.11
N LEU A 212 -0.08 13.79 -18.31
CA LEU A 212 0.90 12.81 -18.79
C LEU A 212 2.27 13.40 -19.12
N ASP A 213 2.35 14.69 -19.47
CA ASP A 213 3.64 15.36 -19.65
C ASP A 213 4.32 15.60 -18.29
N ASN A 214 3.56 15.87 -17.24
CA ASN A 214 4.04 15.93 -15.87
C ASN A 214 4.51 14.55 -15.36
N PHE A 215 3.77 13.49 -15.67
CA PHE A 215 4.16 12.12 -15.39
C PHE A 215 5.46 11.74 -16.11
N LYS A 216 5.60 12.14 -17.38
CA LYS A 216 6.82 11.91 -18.16
C LYS A 216 8.04 12.53 -17.49
N GLN A 217 7.97 13.81 -17.11
CA GLN A 217 9.14 14.51 -16.58
C GLN A 217 9.63 13.96 -15.25
N ILE A 218 8.74 13.53 -14.34
CA ILE A 218 9.17 12.89 -13.08
C ILE A 218 9.67 11.47 -13.33
N PHE A 219 9.07 10.72 -14.25
CA PHE A 219 9.58 9.40 -14.64
C PHE A 219 10.96 9.51 -15.28
N ASP A 220 11.16 10.47 -16.21
CA ASP A 220 12.46 10.74 -16.82
C ASP A 220 13.53 11.03 -15.75
N LEU A 221 13.22 11.88 -14.78
CA LEU A 221 14.13 12.21 -13.69
C LEU A 221 14.54 10.95 -12.91
N TYR A 222 13.60 10.09 -12.57
CA TYR A 222 13.89 8.86 -11.83
C TYR A 222 14.76 7.86 -12.61
N ILE A 223 14.67 7.81 -13.93
CA ILE A 223 15.41 6.85 -14.73
C ILE A 223 16.74 7.39 -15.25
N THR A 224 16.89 8.72 -15.38
CA THR A 224 18.15 9.34 -15.81
C THR A 224 19.11 9.58 -14.66
N ASP A 225 18.62 10.00 -13.50
CA ASP A 225 19.42 10.32 -12.33
C ASP A 225 19.46 9.16 -11.34
N SER A 226 19.62 7.97 -11.87
CA SER A 226 19.53 6.68 -11.17
C SER A 226 20.90 6.03 -10.97
N THR A 227 20.91 5.06 -10.08
CA THR A 227 22.07 4.15 -9.85
C THR A 227 22.33 3.21 -11.00
N CYS A 228 21.42 3.05 -11.95
CA CYS A 228 21.57 2.16 -13.10
C CYS A 228 21.13 2.82 -14.42
N ASP A 229 21.58 2.24 -15.53
CA ASP A 229 21.14 2.63 -16.88
C ASP A 229 19.63 2.36 -17.06
N PRO A 230 18.85 3.27 -17.71
CA PRO A 230 17.42 3.08 -17.93
C PRO A 230 17.04 1.76 -18.61
N SER A 231 17.89 1.24 -19.52
CA SER A 231 17.66 -0.05 -20.19
C SER A 231 17.68 -1.27 -19.26
N GLN A 232 18.21 -1.12 -18.04
CA GLN A 232 18.32 -2.19 -17.05
C GLN A 232 17.16 -2.26 -16.05
N LEU A 233 16.24 -1.30 -16.09
CA LEU A 233 15.16 -1.19 -15.10
C LEU A 233 14.30 -2.44 -14.99
N ALA A 234 14.04 -3.13 -16.09
CA ALA A 234 13.23 -4.35 -16.11
C ALA A 234 13.85 -5.51 -15.30
N SER A 235 15.15 -5.47 -15.06
CA SER A 235 15.88 -6.48 -14.27
C SER A 235 16.13 -6.08 -12.82
N LYS A 236 15.79 -4.85 -12.44
CA LYS A 236 15.97 -4.34 -11.07
C LYS A 236 14.75 -4.65 -10.22
N THR A 237 15.01 -5.18 -9.02
CA THR A 237 14.01 -5.57 -8.04
C THR A 237 13.77 -4.50 -6.98
N GLY A 238 12.70 -4.66 -6.20
CA GLY A 238 12.47 -3.86 -5.01
C GLY A 238 13.60 -3.98 -3.98
N ASP A 239 14.13 -5.18 -3.82
CA ASP A 239 15.24 -5.46 -2.90
C ASP A 239 16.54 -4.75 -3.35
N ASP A 240 16.80 -4.70 -4.66
CA ASP A 240 17.93 -3.92 -5.18
C ASP A 240 17.81 -2.45 -4.78
N ALA A 241 16.65 -1.83 -5.02
CA ALA A 241 16.40 -0.42 -4.70
C ALA A 241 16.51 -0.14 -3.19
N THR A 242 15.92 -1.00 -2.36
CA THR A 242 16.02 -0.90 -0.89
C THR A 242 17.47 -0.98 -0.43
N ASN A 243 18.22 -1.92 -0.96
CA ASN A 243 19.62 -2.16 -0.60
C ASN A 243 20.54 -1.01 -1.04
N GLU A 244 20.33 -0.47 -2.25
CA GLU A 244 21.06 0.71 -2.74
C GLU A 244 20.86 1.90 -1.80
N PHE A 245 19.63 2.17 -1.36
CA PHE A 245 19.35 3.26 -0.43
C PHE A 245 19.92 2.99 0.96
N ALA A 246 19.68 1.82 1.54
CA ALA A 246 20.14 1.47 2.89
C ALA A 246 21.66 1.43 3.02
N THR A 247 22.39 1.17 1.92
CA THR A 247 23.85 1.18 1.91
C THR A 247 24.47 2.51 1.47
N GLY A 248 23.66 3.56 1.33
CA GLY A 248 24.11 4.90 0.99
C GLY A 248 24.60 5.06 -0.47
N LYS A 249 24.07 4.23 -1.37
CA LYS A 249 24.38 4.30 -2.81
C LYS A 249 23.49 5.28 -3.58
N ALA A 250 22.39 5.71 -2.99
CA ALA A 250 21.49 6.73 -3.51
C ALA A 250 21.01 7.67 -2.40
N VAL A 251 20.68 8.91 -2.78
CA VAL A 251 20.16 9.93 -1.85
C VAL A 251 18.65 9.81 -1.73
N PHE A 252 17.96 9.47 -2.83
CA PHE A 252 16.51 9.43 -2.95
C PHE A 252 15.99 8.03 -3.27
N TYR A 253 14.85 7.69 -2.68
CA TYR A 253 14.17 6.41 -2.86
C TYR A 253 12.65 6.63 -2.87
N GLN A 254 11.98 6.52 -4.03
CA GLN A 254 10.52 6.57 -4.06
C GLN A 254 9.95 5.32 -3.42
N ASN A 255 9.36 5.48 -2.25
CA ASN A 255 8.66 4.42 -1.53
C ASN A 255 7.76 5.05 -0.45
N GLY A 256 7.16 4.23 0.40
CA GLY A 256 6.23 4.67 1.42
C GLY A 256 6.62 4.31 2.84
N SER A 257 5.73 4.64 3.77
CA SER A 257 5.90 4.40 5.20
C SER A 257 6.17 2.94 5.56
N TRP A 258 5.69 2.01 4.75
CA TRP A 258 5.96 0.56 4.89
C TRP A 258 7.44 0.18 4.72
N ALA A 259 8.23 0.99 4.00
CA ALA A 259 9.67 0.74 3.85
C ALA A 259 10.46 0.97 5.14
N TYR A 260 9.88 1.65 6.13
CA TYR A 260 10.56 1.97 7.40
C TYR A 260 11.10 0.73 8.12
N ALA A 261 10.30 -0.33 8.20
CA ALA A 261 10.70 -1.57 8.86
C ALA A 261 11.92 -2.22 8.20
N ASP A 262 11.98 -2.26 6.88
CA ASP A 262 13.12 -2.83 6.15
C ASP A 262 14.35 -1.94 6.25
N LEU A 263 14.20 -0.63 6.19
CA LEU A 263 15.32 0.32 6.30
C LEU A 263 15.94 0.30 7.71
N THR A 264 15.13 0.28 8.76
CA THR A 264 15.62 0.18 10.14
C THR A 264 16.24 -1.18 10.44
N LYS A 265 15.70 -2.26 9.91
CA LYS A 265 16.29 -3.60 9.97
C LYS A 265 17.65 -3.67 9.24
N ALA A 266 17.81 -2.91 8.17
CA ALA A 266 19.09 -2.76 7.46
C ALA A 266 20.11 -1.86 8.22
N GLY A 267 19.73 -1.29 9.35
CA GLY A 267 20.60 -0.51 10.23
C GLY A 267 20.50 1.00 10.09
N MET A 268 19.55 1.52 9.29
CA MET A 268 19.29 2.96 9.22
C MET A 268 18.58 3.45 10.48
N THR A 269 18.85 4.68 10.87
CA THR A 269 18.25 5.33 12.05
C THR A 269 17.29 6.44 11.65
N ASP A 270 16.40 6.82 12.56
CA ASP A 270 15.41 7.89 12.35
C ASP A 270 16.06 9.23 11.96
N ASP A 271 17.24 9.50 12.49
CA ASP A 271 18.00 10.72 12.17
C ASP A 271 18.48 10.77 10.71
N GLN A 272 18.56 9.61 10.05
CA GLN A 272 18.98 9.51 8.65
C GLN A 272 17.81 9.57 7.67
N LEU A 273 16.57 9.40 8.14
CA LEU A 273 15.40 9.16 7.30
C LEU A 273 14.46 10.37 7.26
N GLY A 274 14.07 10.78 6.06
CA GLY A 274 13.00 11.75 5.81
C GLY A 274 12.23 11.41 4.54
N MET A 275 11.10 12.07 4.31
CA MET A 275 10.27 11.88 3.13
C MET A 275 9.80 13.21 2.57
N LEU A 276 9.95 13.40 1.26
CA LEU A 276 9.46 14.54 0.50
C LEU A 276 8.19 14.17 -0.26
N PRO A 277 7.29 15.12 -0.53
CA PRO A 277 6.24 14.94 -1.53
C PRO A 277 6.81 14.63 -2.92
N ILE A 278 6.03 13.97 -3.76
CA ILE A 278 6.38 13.75 -5.17
C ILE A 278 5.86 14.94 -5.97
N TYR A 279 6.75 15.84 -6.34
CA TYR A 279 6.43 17.00 -7.16
C TYR A 279 6.51 16.64 -8.64
N ILE A 280 5.50 17.01 -9.43
CA ILE A 280 5.43 16.67 -10.87
C ILE A 280 5.32 17.92 -11.77
N GLY A 281 5.54 19.12 -11.23
CA GLY A 281 5.52 20.36 -12.00
C GLY A 281 4.10 20.90 -12.25
N VAL A 282 3.20 20.76 -11.30
CA VAL A 282 1.87 21.36 -11.35
C VAL A 282 1.82 22.67 -10.56
N ASP A 283 0.93 23.58 -10.96
CA ASP A 283 0.77 24.85 -10.27
C ASP A 283 0.31 24.63 -8.82
N GLY A 284 0.96 25.31 -7.87
CA GLY A 284 0.60 25.25 -6.45
C GLY A 284 1.17 24.06 -5.69
N GLU A 285 2.03 23.25 -6.32
CA GLU A 285 2.62 22.04 -5.70
C GLU A 285 3.52 22.34 -4.48
N GLU A 286 3.93 23.59 -4.28
CA GLU A 286 4.65 24.02 -3.07
C GLU A 286 3.82 23.83 -1.79
N ASN A 287 2.50 23.71 -1.91
CA ASN A 287 1.58 23.42 -0.83
C ASN A 287 1.20 21.94 -0.73
N GLN A 288 1.74 21.10 -1.59
CA GLN A 288 1.48 19.66 -1.59
C GLN A 288 2.16 18.97 -0.41
N GLY A 289 1.42 18.05 0.21
CA GLY A 289 1.90 17.10 1.19
C GLY A 289 2.20 15.72 0.57
N LEU A 290 2.34 14.72 1.42
CA LEU A 290 2.56 13.34 0.99
C LEU A 290 1.30 12.76 0.34
N CYS A 291 1.47 11.72 -0.46
CA CYS A 291 0.38 10.87 -0.91
C CYS A 291 -0.05 9.97 0.24
N SER A 292 -1.28 10.12 0.73
CA SER A 292 -1.75 9.39 1.92
C SER A 292 -3.15 8.83 1.70
N GLY A 293 -3.40 7.64 2.25
CA GLY A 293 -4.68 6.98 2.15
C GLY A 293 -4.64 5.54 2.66
N GLY A 294 -5.74 4.81 2.42
CA GLY A 294 -5.89 3.40 2.68
C GLY A 294 -6.26 2.66 1.41
N GLU A 295 -5.80 1.44 1.31
CA GLU A 295 -6.05 0.59 0.12
C GLU A 295 -6.52 -0.80 0.53
N ASN A 296 -6.09 -1.27 1.70
CA ASN A 296 -6.28 -2.64 2.15
C ASN A 296 -7.45 -2.75 3.13
N TYR A 297 -8.65 -2.84 2.61
CA TYR A 297 -9.85 -2.92 3.43
C TYR A 297 -10.11 -4.34 3.89
N TRP A 298 -10.29 -4.53 5.18
CA TRP A 298 -10.68 -5.80 5.77
C TRP A 298 -12.11 -6.16 5.42
N CYS A 299 -12.33 -7.36 4.89
CA CYS A 299 -13.62 -7.94 4.60
C CYS A 299 -13.77 -9.28 5.32
N VAL A 300 -14.95 -9.52 5.90
CA VAL A 300 -15.33 -10.83 6.46
C VAL A 300 -16.06 -11.62 5.38
N SER A 301 -15.70 -12.89 5.21
CA SER A 301 -16.32 -13.74 4.19
C SER A 301 -17.77 -14.07 4.54
N SER A 302 -18.71 -13.66 3.67
CA SER A 302 -20.13 -14.05 3.76
C SER A 302 -20.36 -15.54 3.51
N GLN A 303 -19.38 -16.25 2.96
CA GLN A 303 -19.43 -17.70 2.71
C GLN A 303 -19.02 -18.52 3.94
N ALA A 304 -18.43 -17.89 4.95
CA ALA A 304 -18.09 -18.55 6.21
C ALA A 304 -19.36 -18.78 7.04
N SER A 305 -19.33 -19.76 7.97
CA SER A 305 -20.42 -19.96 8.92
C SER A 305 -20.61 -18.74 9.81
N GLU A 306 -21.80 -18.54 10.36
CA GLU A 306 -22.09 -17.42 11.26
C GLU A 306 -21.14 -17.41 12.47
N ASP A 307 -20.79 -18.57 13.02
CA ASP A 307 -19.82 -18.69 14.12
C ASP A 307 -18.41 -18.24 13.68
N ALA A 308 -17.99 -18.60 12.47
CA ALA A 308 -16.70 -18.20 11.93
C ALA A 308 -16.66 -16.69 11.57
N GLN A 309 -17.75 -16.14 11.04
CA GLN A 309 -17.87 -14.69 10.82
C GLN A 309 -17.74 -13.93 12.14
N LYS A 310 -18.50 -14.34 13.16
CA LYS A 310 -18.44 -13.73 14.48
C LYS A 310 -17.06 -13.85 15.13
N ALA A 311 -16.41 -15.00 15.06
CA ALA A 311 -15.05 -15.19 15.58
C ALA A 311 -14.06 -14.27 14.87
N THR A 312 -14.24 -14.07 13.56
CA THR A 312 -13.42 -13.16 12.76
C THR A 312 -13.63 -11.70 13.14
N GLU A 313 -14.87 -11.27 13.32
CA GLU A 313 -15.22 -9.92 13.81
C GLU A 313 -14.64 -9.66 15.21
N ASP A 314 -14.76 -10.63 16.13
CA ASP A 314 -14.19 -10.53 17.48
C ASP A 314 -12.64 -10.43 17.43
N PHE A 315 -11.98 -11.15 16.51
CA PHE A 315 -10.55 -11.02 16.29
C PHE A 315 -10.17 -9.64 15.74
N MET A 316 -10.86 -9.15 14.71
CA MET A 316 -10.63 -7.83 14.14
C MET A 316 -10.80 -6.73 15.20
N TYR A 317 -11.89 -6.79 15.98
CA TYR A 317 -12.15 -5.83 17.06
C TYR A 317 -11.04 -5.87 18.12
N TRP A 318 -10.60 -7.06 18.53
CA TRP A 318 -9.48 -7.21 19.46
C TRP A 318 -8.18 -6.64 18.90
N CYS A 319 -7.91 -6.82 17.61
CA CYS A 319 -6.72 -6.25 16.96
C CYS A 319 -6.64 -4.73 17.10
N VAL A 320 -7.78 -4.05 17.04
CA VAL A 320 -7.81 -2.57 17.06
C VAL A 320 -8.04 -1.97 18.46
N THR A 321 -8.37 -2.80 19.47
CA THR A 321 -8.71 -2.30 20.81
C THR A 321 -7.81 -2.84 21.92
N SER A 322 -7.14 -3.99 21.74
CA SER A 322 -6.28 -4.52 22.80
C SER A 322 -4.94 -3.79 22.87
N ASP A 323 -4.44 -3.57 24.08
CA ASP A 323 -3.11 -2.99 24.28
C ASP A 323 -1.99 -3.77 23.57
N THR A 324 -2.09 -5.09 23.55
CA THR A 324 -1.09 -5.95 22.92
C THR A 324 -1.06 -5.75 21.41
N ALA A 325 -2.21 -5.86 20.73
CA ALA A 325 -2.25 -5.76 19.28
C ALA A 325 -1.99 -4.32 18.80
N THR A 326 -2.58 -3.32 19.45
CA THR A 326 -2.35 -1.90 19.08
C THR A 326 -0.89 -1.48 19.27
N SER A 327 -0.18 -1.99 20.30
CA SER A 327 1.27 -1.78 20.43
C SER A 327 2.07 -2.46 19.32
N ILE A 328 1.73 -3.70 18.95
CA ILE A 328 2.42 -4.39 17.85
C ILE A 328 2.21 -3.63 16.55
N ILE A 329 1.00 -3.21 16.24
CA ILE A 329 0.67 -2.46 15.01
C ILE A 329 1.44 -1.12 14.99
N ALA A 330 1.42 -0.34 16.08
CA ALA A 330 2.08 0.95 16.12
C ALA A 330 3.60 0.87 16.17
N ASP A 331 4.15 0.04 17.09
CA ASP A 331 5.59 0.07 17.42
C ASP A 331 6.42 -0.91 16.57
N LYS A 332 5.87 -2.10 16.25
CA LYS A 332 6.62 -3.12 15.51
C LYS A 332 6.34 -3.10 14.01
N MET A 333 5.07 -2.93 13.61
CA MET A 333 4.73 -2.78 12.20
C MET A 333 4.98 -1.34 11.70
N GLY A 334 5.01 -0.35 12.60
CA GLY A 334 5.15 1.05 12.24
C GLY A 334 3.95 1.61 11.47
N LEU A 335 2.76 1.07 11.70
CA LEU A 335 1.54 1.40 10.96
C LEU A 335 0.61 2.32 11.75
N THR A 336 -0.15 3.14 11.02
CA THR A 336 -1.20 3.99 11.57
C THR A 336 -2.56 3.34 11.32
N ALA A 337 -3.22 2.90 12.37
CA ALA A 337 -4.56 2.32 12.28
C ALA A 337 -5.62 3.40 12.50
N PRO A 338 -6.69 3.50 11.66
CA PRO A 338 -7.66 4.59 11.72
C PRO A 338 -8.79 4.31 12.73
N PHE A 339 -8.44 3.93 13.94
CA PHE A 339 -9.39 3.57 14.99
C PHE A 339 -9.19 4.41 16.25
N LYS A 340 -10.26 4.60 17.03
CA LYS A 340 -10.28 5.42 18.24
C LYS A 340 -9.28 4.97 19.31
N SER A 341 -9.03 3.67 19.41
CA SER A 341 -8.10 3.07 20.37
C SER A 341 -6.68 2.85 19.81
N ALA A 342 -6.40 3.32 18.59
CA ALA A 342 -5.09 3.17 17.96
C ALA A 342 -4.01 3.93 18.75
N LYS A 343 -2.81 3.35 18.79
CA LYS A 343 -1.63 4.01 19.34
C LYS A 343 -0.90 4.80 18.24
N GLU A 344 -0.25 5.89 18.63
CA GLU A 344 0.63 6.62 17.73
C GLU A 344 1.84 5.76 17.36
N THR A 345 2.16 5.74 16.07
CA THR A 345 3.31 5.00 15.57
C THR A 345 4.63 5.74 15.81
N THR A 346 5.71 4.99 16.00
CA THR A 346 7.08 5.51 16.06
C THR A 346 7.70 5.71 14.66
N ASN A 347 7.03 5.29 13.60
CA ASN A 347 7.49 5.44 12.22
C ASN A 347 7.60 6.92 11.82
N VAL A 348 8.84 7.37 11.59
CA VAL A 348 9.12 8.79 11.27
C VAL A 348 8.45 9.27 9.99
N PHE A 349 8.20 8.40 9.01
CA PHE A 349 7.50 8.78 7.78
C PHE A 349 6.02 9.06 8.04
N SER A 350 5.36 8.21 8.85
CA SER A 350 3.97 8.43 9.25
C SER A 350 3.83 9.68 10.12
N GLN A 351 4.77 9.91 11.05
CA GLN A 351 4.81 11.14 11.85
C GLN A 351 4.98 12.39 10.97
N GLN A 352 5.82 12.32 9.95
CA GLN A 352 6.05 13.42 9.01
C GLN A 352 4.81 13.71 8.17
N ALA A 353 4.07 12.69 7.73
CA ALA A 353 2.79 12.87 7.03
C ALA A 353 1.77 13.63 7.89
N VAL A 354 1.64 13.25 9.17
CA VAL A 354 0.77 13.93 10.13
C VAL A 354 1.21 15.39 10.35
N ALA A 355 2.52 15.63 10.49
CA ALA A 355 3.06 16.97 10.66
C ALA A 355 2.77 17.86 9.45
N MET A 356 2.99 17.38 8.23
CA MET A 356 2.69 18.12 6.99
C MET A 356 1.21 18.48 6.88
N ALA A 357 0.31 17.55 7.23
CA ALA A 357 -1.14 17.81 7.22
C ALA A 357 -1.53 18.88 8.26
N LYS A 358 -0.94 18.84 9.47
CA LYS A 358 -1.13 19.87 10.51
C LYS A 358 -0.63 21.26 10.08
N ASP A 359 0.46 21.29 9.30
CA ASP A 359 1.03 22.52 8.74
C ASP A 359 0.25 23.05 7.51
N GLY A 360 -0.87 22.42 7.18
CA GLY A 360 -1.78 22.85 6.11
C GLY A 360 -1.35 22.42 4.70
N LYS A 361 -0.40 21.49 4.57
CA LYS A 361 -0.06 20.90 3.28
C LYS A 361 -1.20 20.03 2.78
N LYS A 362 -1.53 20.15 1.49
CA LYS A 362 -2.60 19.39 0.86
C LYS A 362 -2.17 17.93 0.62
N THR A 363 -2.77 17.01 1.32
CA THR A 363 -2.56 15.57 1.09
C THR A 363 -3.03 15.20 -0.32
N VAL A 364 -2.22 14.40 -1.01
CA VAL A 364 -2.60 13.77 -2.28
C VAL A 364 -3.31 12.45 -1.97
N ALA A 365 -4.58 12.36 -2.35
CA ALA A 365 -5.37 11.14 -2.11
C ALA A 365 -4.86 9.96 -2.95
N TRP A 366 -5.16 8.75 -2.50
CA TRP A 366 -4.84 7.52 -3.21
C TRP A 366 -5.91 7.19 -4.25
N ASP A 367 -5.95 7.99 -5.31
CA ASP A 367 -6.90 7.83 -6.40
C ASP A 367 -6.58 6.64 -7.32
N PHE A 368 -5.43 6.01 -7.15
CA PHE A 368 -5.10 4.76 -7.81
C PHE A 368 -6.07 3.61 -7.48
N VAL A 369 -6.86 3.72 -6.41
CA VAL A 369 -7.92 2.76 -6.07
C VAL A 369 -9.04 2.69 -7.13
N TYR A 370 -9.09 3.66 -8.04
CA TYR A 370 -10.00 3.69 -9.19
C TYR A 370 -9.40 3.09 -10.47
N ILE A 371 -8.12 2.71 -10.47
CA ILE A 371 -7.49 2.02 -11.60
C ILE A 371 -8.31 0.77 -11.96
N PRO A 372 -8.70 0.61 -13.23
CA PRO A 372 -9.73 -0.35 -13.61
C PRO A 372 -9.34 -1.82 -13.44
N SER A 373 -8.05 -2.17 -13.60
CA SER A 373 -7.63 -3.57 -13.55
C SER A 373 -6.13 -3.74 -13.32
N GLU A 374 -5.71 -4.94 -12.91
CA GLU A 374 -4.29 -5.33 -12.89
C GLU A 374 -3.69 -5.41 -14.30
N GLU A 375 -4.51 -5.70 -15.33
CA GLU A 375 -4.05 -5.73 -16.72
C GLU A 375 -3.67 -4.33 -17.22
N TRP A 376 -4.40 -3.28 -16.81
CA TRP A 376 -4.00 -1.89 -17.08
C TRP A 376 -2.60 -1.58 -16.52
N LYS A 377 -2.36 -1.95 -15.26
CA LYS A 377 -1.05 -1.74 -14.61
C LYS A 377 0.06 -2.48 -15.32
N LYS A 378 -0.20 -3.71 -15.75
CA LYS A 378 0.74 -4.54 -16.48
C LYS A 378 1.07 -3.97 -17.86
N ASN A 379 0.07 -3.49 -18.59
CA ASN A 379 0.26 -2.86 -19.90
C ASN A 379 1.04 -1.54 -19.77
N LEU A 380 0.74 -0.72 -18.75
CA LEU A 380 1.49 0.49 -18.44
C LEU A 380 2.96 0.15 -18.10
N LYS A 381 3.21 -0.90 -17.30
CA LYS A 381 4.57 -1.38 -17.00
C LYS A 381 5.35 -1.70 -18.27
N GLN A 382 4.77 -2.48 -19.17
CA GLN A 382 5.43 -2.84 -20.42
C GLN A 382 5.77 -1.62 -21.29
N ALA A 383 4.85 -0.66 -21.35
CA ALA A 383 5.05 0.59 -22.08
C ALA A 383 6.18 1.45 -21.46
N LEU A 384 6.22 1.56 -20.12
CA LEU A 384 7.26 2.30 -19.40
C LEU A 384 8.65 1.65 -19.58
N ILE A 385 8.74 0.32 -19.53
CA ILE A 385 9.98 -0.41 -19.81
C ILE A 385 10.46 -0.16 -21.26
N ALA A 386 9.55 -0.24 -22.24
CA ALA A 386 9.87 0.03 -23.62
C ALA A 386 10.35 1.47 -23.85
N TYR A 387 9.72 2.43 -23.15
CA TYR A 387 10.12 3.83 -23.17
C TYR A 387 11.47 4.06 -22.51
N ALA A 388 11.75 3.44 -21.38
CA ALA A 388 13.05 3.55 -20.70
C ALA A 388 14.20 3.03 -21.55
N ALA A 389 13.96 1.97 -22.36
CA ALA A 389 14.94 1.44 -23.31
C ALA A 389 15.08 2.28 -24.60
N ASP A 390 14.02 3.01 -24.98
CA ASP A 390 13.95 3.83 -26.19
C ASP A 390 13.02 5.02 -25.96
N ASN A 391 13.59 6.19 -25.66
CA ASN A 391 12.84 7.39 -25.29
C ASN A 391 11.95 7.98 -26.41
N THR A 392 11.97 7.42 -27.61
CA THR A 392 11.06 7.77 -28.70
C THR A 392 9.66 7.11 -28.55
N LYS A 393 9.51 6.17 -27.59
CA LYS A 393 8.28 5.35 -27.42
C LYS A 393 7.28 5.92 -26.41
N TRP A 394 7.30 7.21 -26.08
CA TRP A 394 6.37 7.80 -25.11
C TRP A 394 4.91 7.68 -25.52
N ASP A 395 4.59 7.71 -26.82
CA ASP A 395 3.21 7.51 -27.27
C ASP A 395 2.64 6.14 -26.88
N GLY A 396 3.48 5.12 -26.75
CA GLY A 396 3.08 3.82 -26.20
C GLY A 396 2.61 3.92 -24.75
N VAL A 397 3.26 4.76 -23.94
CA VAL A 397 2.85 5.03 -22.55
C VAL A 397 1.52 5.78 -22.52
N LYS A 398 1.34 6.82 -23.36
CA LYS A 398 0.07 7.54 -23.46
C LYS A 398 -1.08 6.62 -23.83
N ASN A 399 -0.89 5.76 -24.83
CA ASN A 399 -1.91 4.81 -25.26
C ASN A 399 -2.22 3.78 -24.16
N ALA A 400 -1.21 3.22 -23.49
CA ALA A 400 -1.43 2.29 -22.39
C ALA A 400 -2.18 2.94 -21.22
N PHE A 401 -1.92 4.23 -20.96
CA PHE A 401 -2.55 4.98 -19.88
C PHE A 401 -4.00 5.33 -20.22
N VAL A 402 -4.27 6.00 -21.33
CA VAL A 402 -5.58 6.57 -21.71
C VAL A 402 -6.46 5.55 -22.41
N ASP A 403 -6.01 4.98 -23.53
CA ASP A 403 -6.80 4.00 -24.28
C ASP A 403 -6.94 2.69 -23.51
N GLY A 404 -5.90 2.32 -22.76
CA GLY A 404 -5.92 1.20 -21.83
C GLY A 404 -6.97 1.35 -20.74
N TRP A 405 -7.13 2.54 -20.16
CA TRP A 405 -8.18 2.82 -19.17
C TRP A 405 -9.57 2.50 -19.72
N LYS A 406 -9.92 3.09 -20.87
CA LYS A 406 -11.18 2.86 -21.54
C LYS A 406 -11.42 1.38 -21.85
N THR A 407 -10.40 0.69 -22.35
CA THR A 407 -10.48 -0.74 -22.69
C THR A 407 -10.78 -1.59 -21.46
N GLU A 408 -10.09 -1.34 -20.35
CA GLU A 408 -10.23 -2.12 -19.13
C GLU A 408 -11.51 -1.79 -18.36
N LYS A 409 -11.99 -0.55 -18.40
CA LYS A 409 -13.31 -0.20 -17.86
C LYS A 409 -14.42 -0.95 -18.59
N ALA A 410 -14.41 -0.96 -19.93
CA ALA A 410 -15.38 -1.71 -20.73
C ALA A 410 -15.32 -3.23 -20.48
N ALA A 411 -14.16 -3.79 -20.16
CA ALA A 411 -14.01 -5.21 -19.84
C ALA A 411 -14.50 -5.59 -18.43
N SER A 412 -14.66 -4.60 -17.53
CA SER A 412 -15.08 -4.81 -16.13
C SER A 412 -16.59 -4.64 -15.92
N GLU A 413 -17.35 -4.26 -16.94
CA GLU A 413 -18.82 -4.22 -16.99
C GLU A 413 -19.41 -5.59 -17.35
#